data_fa6e1e157cec51b641bdfd9171b7f6bd
#
_entry.id   fa6e1e157cec51b641bdfd9171b7f6bd
#
_cell.length_a   1.000
_cell.length_b   1.000
_cell.length_c   1.000
_cell.angle_alpha   90.00
_cell.angle_beta   90.00
_cell.angle_gamma   90.00
#
_symmetry.space_group_name_H-M   'P 1'
#
loop_
_entity.id
_entity.type
_entity.pdbx_description
1 polymer ?
#
loop_
_entity_poly.entity_id
_entity_poly.type
_entity_poly.pdbx_seq_one_letter_code
_entity_poly.pdbx_strand_id
1 'polypeptide(L)'
;VAQEARHQLPEHIPPKRSSQIIDGFGINSDLPRDPYLPWDRWWWVRMFDAGVKWIRIGQYENSSDLTSWDYVEQRRGVLAVDPKLDDYVNSLLDNGVHIQIQLIYGNPMYTSPSGKLPDSIVPMPGSFHNDDRSLYSIFWPPRTPEQIEAFTRYVRFMVNHFRGRVHYWALWNEQDIGYWNPWGDPEEYGHLLKAVVKAVHETDPDAKVIYGGQADPNRDFAQRALEACDCAAGIDVFAYHTYPGYGQNFNPESMDYGAYGTESPANLRNLVRHYPGIRSDIPFWDDEFNSIPSWKGSDESVQAKYIPRMLVYNWAAGVKTFVWLLTSATDGNEYDDFGLIHGLRNVPEDFTPRPVFFALQNTNALFSDTAFDPSIKIEGPGIPALRRMSGFPFFAYGFRAKNGKSIVAYWMGAHSEPGNTSPPFYESLTLENTGIERPALIDVVSGEIRPLEWKKGTTNVLESAPVRDSVLAIADESYFDWNLLPEAPSSLHAQRGTEGVKLTWAVHGGNPTQTAVERRIGEGSWQRIKTLPATATEFADAQTGRGALVSYRVRALNNAGESAYSNVVRVEY
;
A
#
# COMPACT_ATOMS: atom_id res chain seq x y z
N VAL A 1 40.39 -28.40 5.56
CA VAL A 1 39.29 -27.71 6.22
C VAL A 1 39.17 -26.40 5.48
N ALA A 2 38.22 -26.30 4.54
CA ALA A 2 37.92 -25.06 3.86
C ALA A 2 37.39 -24.08 4.91
N GLN A 3 38.02 -22.93 5.02
CA GLN A 3 37.56 -21.81 5.81
C GLN A 3 36.30 -21.30 5.04
N GLU A 4 35.10 -21.64 5.55
CA GLU A 4 33.88 -21.04 5.05
C GLU A 4 34.06 -19.52 5.13
N ALA A 5 33.95 -18.86 3.97
CA ALA A 5 33.95 -17.41 3.90
C ALA A 5 32.81 -16.93 4.82
N ARG A 6 33.15 -16.28 5.93
CA ARG A 6 32.16 -15.68 6.82
C ARG A 6 31.35 -14.71 5.97
N HIS A 7 30.07 -14.97 5.84
CA HIS A 7 29.14 -13.97 5.32
C HIS A 7 29.31 -12.71 6.18
N GLN A 8 29.74 -11.63 5.57
CA GLN A 8 29.90 -10.38 6.28
C GLN A 8 28.50 -9.83 6.54
N LEU A 9 28.14 -9.61 7.81
CA LEU A 9 26.87 -8.98 8.19
C LEU A 9 26.78 -7.62 7.48
N PRO A 10 25.68 -7.34 6.73
CA PRO A 10 25.51 -6.05 6.09
C PRO A 10 25.35 -4.95 7.15
N GLU A 11 25.87 -3.76 6.87
CA GLU A 11 25.70 -2.59 7.76
C GLU A 11 24.28 -2.03 7.74
N HIS A 12 23.59 -2.22 6.62
CA HIS A 12 22.20 -1.78 6.43
C HIS A 12 21.36 -2.89 5.79
N ILE A 13 20.06 -2.83 6.03
CA ILE A 13 19.09 -3.78 5.46
C ILE A 13 19.17 -3.74 3.93
N PRO A 14 19.56 -4.84 3.28
CA PRO A 14 19.50 -4.89 1.82
C PRO A 14 18.05 -4.83 1.37
N PRO A 15 17.68 -3.96 0.44
CA PRO A 15 16.29 -3.87 -0.01
C PRO A 15 15.84 -5.12 -0.77
N LYS A 16 14.55 -5.47 -0.66
CA LYS A 16 13.88 -6.41 -1.58
C LYS A 16 13.01 -5.64 -2.54
N ARG A 17 13.00 -6.04 -3.81
CA ARG A 17 12.09 -5.47 -4.82
C ARG A 17 10.74 -6.18 -4.80
N SER A 18 9.69 -5.54 -5.26
CA SER A 18 8.34 -6.11 -5.34
C SER A 18 8.32 -7.49 -6.02
N SER A 19 9.15 -7.68 -7.06
CA SER A 19 9.28 -8.96 -7.77
C SER A 19 9.92 -10.09 -6.94
N GLN A 20 10.62 -9.77 -5.85
CA GLN A 20 11.24 -10.74 -4.95
C GLN A 20 10.32 -11.15 -3.79
N ILE A 21 9.20 -10.47 -3.62
CA ILE A 21 8.23 -10.67 -2.55
C ILE A 21 7.02 -11.41 -3.12
N ILE A 22 6.53 -12.42 -2.41
CA ILE A 22 5.33 -13.18 -2.79
C ILE A 22 4.09 -12.55 -2.18
N ASP A 23 4.13 -12.21 -0.88
CA ASP A 23 3.08 -11.49 -0.17
C ASP A 23 3.67 -10.53 0.87
N GLY A 24 3.02 -9.39 1.06
CA GLY A 24 3.52 -8.33 1.94
C GLY A 24 2.53 -7.18 2.06
N PHE A 25 3.08 -6.01 2.35
CA PHE A 25 2.30 -4.80 2.59
C PHE A 25 1.93 -4.07 1.30
N GLY A 26 0.94 -3.20 1.42
CA GLY A 26 0.40 -2.39 0.34
C GLY A 26 0.60 -0.89 0.53
N ILE A 27 0.33 -0.17 -0.55
CA ILE A 27 0.14 1.27 -0.54
C ILE A 27 -1.10 1.65 -1.34
N ASN A 28 -1.57 2.85 -1.12
CA ASN A 28 -2.48 3.52 -2.02
C ASN A 28 -1.67 4.40 -2.98
N SER A 29 -2.06 4.45 -4.22
CA SER A 29 -1.45 5.33 -5.20
C SER A 29 -2.49 5.86 -6.15
N ASP A 30 -2.52 7.18 -6.26
CA ASP A 30 -3.35 7.84 -7.24
C ASP A 30 -2.83 7.55 -8.63
N LEU A 31 -3.77 7.27 -9.51
CA LEU A 31 -3.48 7.30 -10.92
C LEU A 31 -3.40 8.76 -11.35
N PRO A 32 -2.29 9.17 -11.96
CA PRO A 32 -2.04 10.58 -12.22
C PRO A 32 -2.90 11.11 -13.38
N ARG A 33 -4.15 11.39 -13.07
CA ARG A 33 -4.98 12.24 -13.88
C ARG A 33 -5.07 13.66 -13.32
N ASP A 34 -4.66 13.85 -12.08
CA ASP A 34 -4.52 15.18 -11.51
C ASP A 34 -3.67 16.03 -12.46
N PRO A 35 -4.13 17.23 -12.86
CA PRO A 35 -3.33 18.14 -13.68
C PRO A 35 -2.01 18.55 -13.02
N TYR A 36 -1.88 18.34 -11.72
CA TYR A 36 -0.65 18.56 -10.95
C TYR A 36 0.30 17.36 -10.95
N LEU A 37 -0.19 16.18 -11.35
CA LEU A 37 0.55 14.92 -11.42
C LEU A 37 0.56 14.40 -12.87
N PRO A 38 1.41 14.97 -13.76
CA PRO A 38 1.46 14.53 -15.15
C PRO A 38 1.71 13.02 -15.26
N TRP A 39 0.97 12.37 -16.14
CA TRP A 39 1.08 10.93 -16.38
C TRP A 39 2.49 10.45 -16.72
N ASP A 40 3.30 11.26 -17.32
CA ASP A 40 4.68 10.96 -17.70
C ASP A 40 5.66 10.98 -16.52
N ARG A 41 5.20 11.29 -15.31
CA ARG A 41 6.04 11.23 -14.12
C ARG A 41 6.44 9.79 -13.82
N TRP A 42 7.70 9.59 -13.63
CA TRP A 42 8.32 8.29 -13.41
C TRP A 42 8.48 7.91 -11.92
N TRP A 43 8.28 8.84 -11.03
CA TRP A 43 8.54 8.68 -9.59
C TRP A 43 7.78 7.48 -8.97
N TRP A 44 6.62 7.13 -9.49
CA TRP A 44 5.82 6.01 -8.99
C TRP A 44 6.49 4.64 -9.21
N VAL A 45 7.39 4.49 -10.18
CA VAL A 45 8.12 3.22 -10.37
C VAL A 45 9.08 2.91 -9.23
N ARG A 46 9.48 3.93 -8.44
CA ARG A 46 10.36 3.75 -7.29
C ARG A 46 9.72 2.94 -6.16
N MET A 47 8.40 2.83 -6.11
CA MET A 47 7.71 1.96 -5.15
C MET A 47 8.09 0.48 -5.33
N PHE A 48 8.48 0.05 -6.54
CA PHE A 48 8.95 -1.31 -6.77
C PHE A 48 10.27 -1.60 -6.06
N ASP A 49 11.14 -0.60 -5.95
CA ASP A 49 12.39 -0.69 -5.19
C ASP A 49 12.14 -0.68 -3.67
N ALA A 50 11.03 -0.08 -3.24
CA ALA A 50 10.58 -0.14 -1.85
C ALA A 50 9.95 -1.49 -1.46
N GLY A 51 9.82 -2.44 -2.39
CA GLY A 51 9.26 -3.75 -2.11
C GLY A 51 7.75 -3.75 -1.89
N VAL A 52 7.04 -2.74 -2.38
CA VAL A 52 5.59 -2.67 -2.30
C VAL A 52 4.97 -3.85 -3.04
N LYS A 53 4.16 -4.66 -2.35
CA LYS A 53 3.58 -5.87 -2.94
C LYS A 53 2.15 -5.74 -3.37
N TRP A 54 1.40 -4.86 -2.73
CA TRP A 54 0.00 -4.60 -3.03
C TRP A 54 -0.22 -3.12 -3.30
N ILE A 55 -1.14 -2.82 -4.20
CA ILE A 55 -1.59 -1.46 -4.47
C ILE A 55 -3.10 -1.40 -4.51
N ARG A 56 -3.64 -0.38 -3.89
CA ARG A 56 -5.05 0.01 -3.97
C ARG A 56 -5.16 1.23 -4.86
N ILE A 57 -5.97 1.14 -5.90
CA ILE A 57 -6.19 2.21 -6.87
C ILE A 57 -7.67 2.52 -7.01
N GLY A 58 -8.00 3.73 -7.39
CA GLY A 58 -9.36 4.13 -7.65
C GLY A 58 -10.00 4.95 -6.54
N GLN A 59 -9.28 5.82 -5.86
CA GLN A 59 -9.85 6.56 -4.75
C GLN A 59 -9.83 8.06 -4.91
N TYR A 60 -9.43 8.58 -6.07
CA TYR A 60 -9.28 10.00 -6.11
C TYR A 60 -10.60 10.75 -6.18
N GLU A 61 -10.72 11.74 -5.34
CA GLU A 61 -11.91 12.50 -5.07
C GLU A 61 -12.30 13.47 -6.19
N ASN A 62 -11.50 13.61 -7.22
CA ASN A 62 -11.63 14.67 -8.21
C ASN A 62 -12.30 14.29 -9.53
N SER A 63 -13.21 13.31 -9.54
CA SER A 63 -13.79 12.88 -10.82
C SER A 63 -12.73 12.59 -11.89
N SER A 64 -11.49 12.37 -11.46
CA SER A 64 -10.33 12.25 -12.32
C SER A 64 -9.68 10.89 -12.23
N ASP A 65 -10.18 10.01 -11.39
CA ASP A 65 -9.71 8.65 -11.34
C ASP A 65 -10.14 7.88 -12.58
N LEU A 66 -9.17 7.25 -13.24
CA LEU A 66 -9.42 6.50 -14.48
C LEU A 66 -10.31 5.28 -14.28
N THR A 67 -10.55 4.87 -13.02
CA THR A 67 -11.39 3.73 -12.65
C THR A 67 -12.82 4.13 -12.31
N SER A 68 -13.08 5.39 -11.97
CA SER A 68 -14.38 5.82 -11.47
C SER A 68 -15.50 5.71 -12.52
N TRP A 69 -16.71 5.42 -12.06
CA TRP A 69 -17.85 5.19 -12.97
C TRP A 69 -18.14 6.38 -13.87
N ASP A 70 -18.09 7.61 -13.37
CA ASP A 70 -18.32 8.83 -14.14
C ASP A 70 -17.28 9.04 -15.24
N TYR A 71 -16.06 8.55 -15.02
CA TYR A 71 -15.00 8.62 -16.01
C TYR A 71 -15.07 7.50 -17.05
N VAL A 72 -15.35 6.29 -16.62
CA VAL A 72 -15.50 5.11 -17.49
C VAL A 72 -16.77 5.24 -18.36
N GLU A 73 -17.81 5.91 -17.87
CA GLU A 73 -19.06 6.17 -18.60
C GLU A 73 -19.33 7.67 -18.69
N GLN A 74 -18.59 8.39 -19.55
CA GLN A 74 -18.78 9.83 -19.80
C GLN A 74 -20.00 10.15 -20.67
N ARG A 75 -20.56 9.15 -21.33
CA ARG A 75 -21.82 9.22 -22.09
C ARG A 75 -22.67 8.03 -21.73
N ARG A 76 -23.94 8.27 -21.41
CA ARG A 76 -24.91 7.25 -21.00
C ARG A 76 -24.88 6.02 -21.93
N GLY A 77 -24.59 4.86 -21.36
CA GLY A 77 -24.53 3.57 -22.07
C GLY A 77 -23.25 3.31 -22.87
N VAL A 78 -22.25 4.22 -22.83
CA VAL A 78 -20.98 4.06 -23.53
C VAL A 78 -19.85 3.98 -22.50
N LEU A 79 -19.37 2.77 -22.28
CA LEU A 79 -18.27 2.49 -21.35
C LEU A 79 -16.95 2.32 -22.11
N ALA A 80 -15.88 2.91 -21.59
CA ALA A 80 -14.55 2.80 -22.15
C ALA A 80 -13.50 2.90 -21.03
N VAL A 81 -12.44 2.09 -21.12
CA VAL A 81 -11.26 2.22 -20.27
C VAL A 81 -10.23 3.11 -20.96
N ASP A 82 -9.64 4.05 -20.21
CA ASP A 82 -8.53 4.83 -20.72
C ASP A 82 -7.31 3.91 -20.93
N PRO A 83 -6.66 3.94 -22.10
CA PRO A 83 -5.46 3.12 -22.34
C PRO A 83 -4.33 3.32 -21.32
N LYS A 84 -4.26 4.48 -20.67
CA LYS A 84 -3.30 4.74 -19.60
C LYS A 84 -3.52 3.83 -18.38
N LEU A 85 -4.79 3.51 -18.08
CA LEU A 85 -5.10 2.57 -17.00
C LEU A 85 -4.60 1.16 -17.33
N ASP A 86 -4.76 0.71 -18.57
CA ASP A 86 -4.22 -0.57 -19.03
C ASP A 86 -2.70 -0.63 -18.91
N ASP A 87 -2.00 0.43 -19.33
CA ASP A 87 -0.54 0.51 -19.21
C ASP A 87 -0.08 0.48 -17.75
N TYR A 88 -0.80 1.20 -16.89
CA TYR A 88 -0.49 1.23 -15.47
C TYR A 88 -0.69 -0.15 -14.82
N VAL A 89 -1.84 -0.77 -15.05
CA VAL A 89 -2.14 -2.12 -14.55
C VAL A 89 -1.10 -3.13 -15.05
N ASN A 90 -0.77 -3.11 -16.33
CA ASN A 90 0.23 -4.02 -16.90
C ASN A 90 1.63 -3.77 -16.30
N SER A 91 2.00 -2.51 -16.08
CA SER A 91 3.28 -2.16 -15.44
C SER A 91 3.37 -2.68 -14.00
N LEU A 92 2.29 -2.57 -13.23
CA LEU A 92 2.22 -3.12 -11.87
C LEU A 92 2.39 -4.64 -11.88
N LEU A 93 1.67 -5.35 -12.73
CA LEU A 93 1.72 -6.81 -12.85
C LEU A 93 3.10 -7.30 -13.32
N ASP A 94 3.70 -6.64 -14.31
CA ASP A 94 5.03 -6.95 -14.82
C ASP A 94 6.13 -6.79 -13.74
N ASN A 95 5.87 -5.97 -12.74
CA ASN A 95 6.75 -5.78 -11.58
C ASN A 95 6.33 -6.61 -10.35
N GLY A 96 5.37 -7.51 -10.53
CA GLY A 96 4.94 -8.46 -9.52
C GLY A 96 4.07 -7.87 -8.40
N VAL A 97 3.41 -6.74 -8.65
CA VAL A 97 2.51 -6.09 -7.69
C VAL A 97 1.09 -6.61 -7.87
N HIS A 98 0.42 -6.94 -6.78
CA HIS A 98 -1.01 -7.28 -6.76
C HIS A 98 -1.86 -6.02 -6.69
N ILE A 99 -3.03 -6.06 -7.33
CA ILE A 99 -3.86 -4.88 -7.51
C ILE A 99 -5.24 -5.09 -6.89
N GLN A 100 -5.67 -4.10 -6.10
CA GLN A 100 -7.04 -3.89 -5.67
C GLN A 100 -7.58 -2.68 -6.43
N ILE A 101 -8.69 -2.83 -7.15
CA ILE A 101 -9.42 -1.70 -7.77
C ILE A 101 -10.69 -1.43 -6.97
N GLN A 102 -10.94 -0.15 -6.69
CA GLN A 102 -12.20 0.30 -6.13
C GLN A 102 -13.24 0.54 -7.23
N LEU A 103 -14.42 0.01 -7.02
CA LEU A 103 -15.62 0.26 -7.83
C LEU A 103 -16.35 1.47 -7.24
N ILE A 104 -16.01 2.64 -7.72
CA ILE A 104 -16.40 3.96 -7.20
C ILE A 104 -16.76 4.92 -8.32
N TYR A 105 -17.30 6.00 -8.01
CA TYR A 105 -18.31 6.43 -7.07
C TYR A 105 -19.66 6.41 -7.80
N GLY A 106 -20.57 7.35 -7.54
CA GLY A 106 -21.74 7.57 -8.37
C GLY A 106 -21.38 8.22 -9.71
N ASN A 107 -22.37 8.24 -10.61
CA ASN A 107 -22.25 8.98 -11.87
C ASN A 107 -23.40 9.99 -11.93
N PRO A 108 -23.11 11.31 -11.94
CA PRO A 108 -24.15 12.35 -11.90
C PRO A 108 -25.22 12.23 -12.98
N MET A 109 -24.92 11.60 -14.12
CA MET A 109 -25.92 11.33 -15.16
C MET A 109 -27.03 10.39 -14.70
N TYR A 110 -26.80 9.60 -13.66
CA TYR A 110 -27.75 8.62 -13.12
C TYR A 110 -28.15 8.93 -11.69
N THR A 111 -27.19 9.35 -10.84
CA THR A 111 -27.34 9.38 -9.39
C THR A 111 -27.65 10.75 -8.81
N SER A 112 -27.52 11.84 -9.60
CA SER A 112 -27.92 13.18 -9.15
C SER A 112 -29.35 13.20 -8.64
N PRO A 113 -29.60 13.67 -7.41
CA PRO A 113 -30.95 13.77 -6.89
C PRO A 113 -31.76 14.81 -7.66
N SER A 114 -33.06 14.60 -7.75
CA SER A 114 -33.98 15.57 -8.34
C SER A 114 -34.42 16.60 -7.28
N GLY A 115 -34.34 17.88 -7.61
CA GLY A 115 -34.83 18.96 -6.77
C GLY A 115 -33.76 19.63 -5.87
N LYS A 116 -34.19 20.51 -4.96
CA LYS A 116 -33.32 21.19 -4.01
C LYS A 116 -32.89 20.22 -2.92
N LEU A 117 -31.57 20.20 -2.65
CA LEU A 117 -31.05 19.42 -1.53
C LEU A 117 -31.61 19.91 -0.20
N PRO A 118 -31.85 19.01 0.78
CA PRO A 118 -32.20 19.38 2.13
C PRO A 118 -31.13 20.29 2.78
N ASP A 119 -31.57 21.27 3.52
CA ASP A 119 -30.64 22.16 4.25
C ASP A 119 -29.85 21.43 5.37
N SER A 120 -30.28 20.20 5.70
CA SER A 120 -29.62 19.33 6.68
C SER A 120 -28.36 18.64 6.16
N ILE A 121 -28.11 18.69 4.86
CA ILE A 121 -26.88 18.13 4.28
C ILE A 121 -25.72 19.04 4.64
N VAL A 122 -24.84 18.53 5.49
CA VAL A 122 -23.62 19.23 5.93
C VAL A 122 -22.45 18.65 5.14
N PRO A 123 -21.62 19.47 4.44
CA PRO A 123 -20.40 18.98 3.82
C PRO A 123 -19.51 18.34 4.88
N MET A 124 -18.82 17.28 4.50
CA MET A 124 -17.81 16.68 5.35
C MET A 124 -16.72 17.72 5.65
N PRO A 125 -16.36 17.97 6.92
CA PRO A 125 -15.27 18.89 7.24
C PRO A 125 -13.97 18.38 6.62
N GLY A 126 -13.28 19.25 5.88
CA GLY A 126 -11.99 18.89 5.27
C GLY A 126 -12.08 18.12 3.94
N SER A 127 -13.29 17.92 3.40
CA SER A 127 -13.38 17.37 2.05
C SER A 127 -12.72 18.33 1.05
N PHE A 128 -11.95 17.75 0.15
CA PHE A 128 -11.23 18.49 -0.91
C PHE A 128 -12.20 19.07 -1.96
N HIS A 129 -13.48 18.73 -1.86
CA HIS A 129 -14.50 19.16 -2.77
C HIS A 129 -15.43 20.15 -2.11
N ASN A 130 -15.43 21.35 -2.62
CA ASN A 130 -16.42 22.37 -2.32
C ASN A 130 -17.85 21.96 -2.67
N ASP A 131 -18.07 20.73 -3.16
CA ASP A 131 -19.27 20.30 -3.87
C ASP A 131 -19.92 19.02 -3.35
N ASP A 132 -19.59 18.55 -2.12
CA ASP A 132 -20.28 17.37 -1.53
C ASP A 132 -21.79 17.54 -1.47
N ARG A 133 -22.26 18.79 -1.45
CA ARG A 133 -23.67 19.17 -1.56
C ARG A 133 -24.16 19.42 -2.99
N SER A 134 -23.26 19.38 -3.98
CA SER A 134 -23.67 19.58 -5.36
C SER A 134 -24.59 18.46 -5.82
N LEU A 135 -25.63 18.81 -6.56
CA LEU A 135 -26.45 17.84 -7.27
C LEU A 135 -25.63 17.02 -8.27
N TYR A 136 -24.44 17.50 -8.63
CA TYR A 136 -23.55 16.85 -9.58
C TYR A 136 -22.38 16.12 -8.90
N SER A 137 -22.38 16.02 -7.56
CA SER A 137 -21.37 15.27 -6.83
C SER A 137 -21.39 13.78 -7.20
N ILE A 138 -20.22 13.20 -7.34
CA ILE A 138 -20.06 11.76 -7.55
C ILE A 138 -20.38 10.94 -6.29
N PHE A 139 -20.48 11.56 -5.13
CA PHE A 139 -20.77 10.87 -3.86
C PHE A 139 -22.26 10.51 -3.67
N TRP A 140 -23.12 10.82 -4.63
CA TRP A 140 -24.49 10.30 -4.64
C TRP A 140 -24.49 8.84 -5.11
N PRO A 141 -24.82 7.88 -4.23
CA PRO A 141 -24.80 6.46 -4.59
C PRO A 141 -26.02 6.07 -5.43
N PRO A 142 -25.96 4.96 -6.18
CA PRO A 142 -27.11 4.40 -6.85
C PRO A 142 -28.12 3.82 -5.85
N ARG A 143 -29.39 4.24 -5.93
CA ARG A 143 -30.46 3.89 -5.01
C ARG A 143 -31.64 3.18 -5.69
N THR A 144 -32.01 3.64 -6.86
CA THR A 144 -33.14 3.02 -7.58
C THR A 144 -32.70 1.76 -8.32
N PRO A 145 -33.64 0.83 -8.64
CA PRO A 145 -33.30 -0.35 -9.43
C PRO A 145 -32.57 0.00 -10.74
N GLU A 146 -32.97 1.08 -11.41
CA GLU A 146 -32.36 1.54 -12.66
C GLU A 146 -30.93 2.06 -12.45
N GLN A 147 -30.71 2.77 -11.35
CA GLN A 147 -29.37 3.27 -10.99
C GLN A 147 -28.43 2.11 -10.61
N ILE A 148 -28.93 1.15 -9.81
CA ILE A 148 -28.19 -0.06 -9.43
C ILE A 148 -27.84 -0.90 -10.66
N GLU A 149 -28.79 -1.06 -11.60
CA GLU A 149 -28.50 -1.79 -12.85
C GLU A 149 -27.46 -1.05 -13.72
N ALA A 150 -27.51 0.28 -13.76
CA ALA A 150 -26.51 1.08 -14.47
C ALA A 150 -25.11 0.94 -13.82
N PHE A 151 -25.04 0.98 -12.50
CA PHE A 151 -23.78 0.76 -11.76
C PHE A 151 -23.24 -0.66 -11.97
N THR A 152 -24.10 -1.68 -11.87
CA THR A 152 -23.65 -3.07 -12.09
C THR A 152 -23.25 -3.36 -13.54
N ARG A 153 -23.76 -2.61 -14.52
CA ARG A 153 -23.22 -2.62 -15.90
C ARG A 153 -21.78 -2.14 -15.95
N TYR A 154 -21.46 -1.03 -15.26
CA TYR A 154 -20.10 -0.55 -15.12
C TYR A 154 -19.22 -1.59 -14.39
N VAL A 155 -19.71 -2.18 -13.29
CA VAL A 155 -18.99 -3.24 -12.56
C VAL A 155 -18.65 -4.41 -13.48
N ARG A 156 -19.62 -4.96 -14.20
CA ARG A 156 -19.41 -6.07 -15.15
C ARG A 156 -18.41 -5.68 -16.25
N PHE A 157 -18.49 -4.45 -16.73
CA PHE A 157 -17.56 -3.96 -17.75
C PHE A 157 -16.12 -3.93 -17.23
N MET A 158 -15.87 -3.35 -16.07
CA MET A 158 -14.53 -3.27 -15.46
C MET A 158 -13.96 -4.65 -15.13
N VAL A 159 -14.75 -5.50 -14.48
CA VAL A 159 -14.34 -6.86 -14.12
C VAL A 159 -14.00 -7.69 -15.36
N ASN A 160 -14.83 -7.60 -16.42
CA ASN A 160 -14.57 -8.31 -17.67
C ASN A 160 -13.34 -7.77 -18.41
N HIS A 161 -13.13 -6.45 -18.43
CA HIS A 161 -11.99 -5.81 -19.09
C HIS A 161 -10.66 -6.25 -18.47
N PHE A 162 -10.60 -6.33 -17.14
CA PHE A 162 -9.41 -6.73 -16.41
C PHE A 162 -9.36 -8.22 -16.02
N ARG A 163 -10.25 -9.03 -16.55
CA ARG A 163 -10.31 -10.47 -16.24
C ARG A 163 -8.96 -11.15 -16.46
N GLY A 164 -8.52 -11.95 -15.49
CA GLY A 164 -7.21 -12.61 -15.48
C GLY A 164 -6.01 -11.69 -15.19
N ARG A 165 -6.25 -10.39 -14.96
CA ARG A 165 -5.22 -9.40 -14.59
C ARG A 165 -5.47 -8.82 -13.20
N VAL A 166 -6.69 -8.43 -12.88
CA VAL A 166 -7.10 -7.90 -11.58
C VAL A 166 -8.14 -8.84 -10.98
N HIS A 167 -7.88 -9.27 -9.75
CA HIS A 167 -8.76 -10.22 -9.05
C HIS A 167 -9.50 -9.60 -7.88
N TYR A 168 -9.10 -8.45 -7.34
CA TYR A 168 -9.63 -7.86 -6.12
C TYR A 168 -10.38 -6.57 -6.40
N TRP A 169 -11.67 -6.55 -6.04
CA TRP A 169 -12.61 -5.47 -6.35
C TRP A 169 -13.29 -5.00 -5.07
N ALA A 170 -13.03 -3.78 -4.65
CA ALA A 170 -13.64 -3.17 -3.47
C ALA A 170 -14.84 -2.32 -3.86
N LEU A 171 -15.94 -2.45 -3.14
CA LEU A 171 -17.10 -1.58 -3.34
C LEU A 171 -16.96 -0.32 -2.51
N TRP A 172 -16.92 0.84 -3.19
CA TRP A 172 -16.93 2.17 -2.60
C TRP A 172 -15.69 2.48 -1.76
N ASN A 173 -15.71 3.64 -1.09
CA ASN A 173 -14.73 4.11 -0.13
C ASN A 173 -15.44 4.89 0.96
N GLU A 174 -15.17 4.57 2.23
CA GLU A 174 -15.69 5.27 3.40
C GLU A 174 -17.20 5.54 3.35
N GLN A 175 -17.94 4.49 3.02
CA GLN A 175 -19.39 4.49 2.82
C GLN A 175 -20.18 4.78 4.10
N ASP A 176 -19.52 4.80 5.24
CA ASP A 176 -20.10 5.09 6.55
C ASP A 176 -20.06 6.57 6.94
N ILE A 177 -19.46 7.40 6.10
CA ILE A 177 -19.38 8.87 6.29
C ILE A 177 -19.84 9.65 5.05
N GLY A 178 -19.40 10.90 4.90
CA GLY A 178 -19.85 11.84 3.87
C GLY A 178 -19.49 11.49 2.42
N TYR A 179 -18.67 10.47 2.17
CA TYR A 179 -18.48 9.92 0.82
C TYR A 179 -19.68 9.09 0.32
N TRP A 180 -20.72 8.97 1.13
CA TRP A 180 -22.03 8.42 0.78
C TRP A 180 -23.10 9.47 1.09
N ASN A 181 -23.45 10.30 0.11
CA ASN A 181 -24.40 11.39 0.31
C ASN A 181 -25.84 10.92 0.59
N PRO A 182 -26.56 11.58 1.51
CA PRO A 182 -26.15 12.76 2.32
C PRO A 182 -25.27 12.39 3.52
N TRP A 183 -25.22 11.13 3.91
CA TRP A 183 -24.41 10.52 4.96
C TRP A 183 -24.51 9.01 4.88
N GLY A 184 -23.47 8.29 5.34
CA GLY A 184 -23.43 6.84 5.30
C GLY A 184 -24.72 6.17 5.76
N ASP A 185 -25.27 5.28 4.92
CA ASP A 185 -26.46 4.49 5.19
C ASP A 185 -26.15 2.99 4.99
N PRO A 186 -26.11 2.19 6.09
CA PRO A 186 -25.69 0.81 6.03
C PRO A 186 -26.66 -0.08 5.24
N GLU A 187 -27.99 0.20 5.26
CA GLU A 187 -28.97 -0.57 4.52
C GLU A 187 -28.85 -0.32 3.01
N GLU A 188 -28.72 0.94 2.61
CA GLU A 188 -28.50 1.31 1.20
C GLU A 188 -27.19 0.69 0.69
N TYR A 189 -26.11 0.78 1.47
CA TYR A 189 -24.84 0.17 1.12
C TYR A 189 -24.97 -1.35 1.00
N GLY A 190 -25.63 -2.01 1.96
CA GLY A 190 -25.87 -3.46 1.93
C GLY A 190 -26.63 -3.92 0.70
N HIS A 191 -27.67 -3.19 0.29
CA HIS A 191 -28.42 -3.49 -0.95
C HIS A 191 -27.54 -3.36 -2.20
N LEU A 192 -26.71 -2.32 -2.28
CA LEU A 192 -25.77 -2.15 -3.40
C LEU A 192 -24.72 -3.26 -3.39
N LEU A 193 -24.17 -3.60 -2.22
CA LEU A 193 -23.18 -4.66 -2.06
C LEU A 193 -23.71 -6.01 -2.58
N LYS A 194 -24.97 -6.35 -2.29
CA LYS A 194 -25.63 -7.55 -2.82
C LYS A 194 -25.60 -7.61 -4.34
N ALA A 195 -25.94 -6.48 -4.98
CA ALA A 195 -25.95 -6.40 -6.44
C ALA A 195 -24.53 -6.51 -7.03
N VAL A 196 -23.54 -5.91 -6.37
CA VAL A 196 -22.14 -5.92 -6.81
C VAL A 196 -21.52 -7.31 -6.62
N VAL A 197 -21.70 -7.97 -5.47
CA VAL A 197 -21.24 -9.35 -5.23
C VAL A 197 -21.74 -10.27 -6.35
N LYS A 198 -23.02 -10.18 -6.68
CA LYS A 198 -23.60 -10.96 -7.78
C LYS A 198 -22.95 -10.61 -9.12
N ALA A 199 -22.84 -9.33 -9.45
CA ALA A 199 -22.31 -8.87 -10.74
C ALA A 199 -20.85 -9.29 -10.95
N VAL A 200 -20.03 -9.18 -9.91
CA VAL A 200 -18.59 -9.57 -9.97
C VAL A 200 -18.46 -11.07 -10.20
N HIS A 201 -19.06 -11.92 -9.36
CA HIS A 201 -18.90 -13.38 -9.44
C HIS A 201 -19.55 -13.99 -10.68
N GLU A 202 -20.67 -13.41 -11.19
CA GLU A 202 -21.25 -13.84 -12.48
C GLU A 202 -20.34 -13.48 -13.66
N THR A 203 -19.56 -12.39 -13.57
CA THR A 203 -18.67 -11.95 -14.64
C THR A 203 -17.33 -12.68 -14.59
N ASP A 204 -16.74 -12.82 -13.40
CA ASP A 204 -15.51 -13.56 -13.17
C ASP A 204 -15.59 -14.35 -11.86
N PRO A 205 -15.79 -15.68 -11.93
CA PRO A 205 -15.88 -16.53 -10.74
C PRO A 205 -14.60 -16.57 -9.89
N ASP A 206 -13.45 -16.21 -10.45
CA ASP A 206 -12.16 -16.16 -9.74
C ASP A 206 -11.92 -14.82 -9.04
N ALA A 207 -12.72 -13.80 -9.37
CA ALA A 207 -12.65 -12.48 -8.75
C ALA A 207 -13.06 -12.51 -7.27
N LYS A 208 -12.48 -11.60 -6.50
CA LYS A 208 -12.68 -11.43 -5.07
C LYS A 208 -13.36 -10.13 -4.75
N VAL A 209 -14.47 -10.19 -4.04
CA VAL A 209 -15.20 -9.01 -3.57
C VAL A 209 -14.69 -8.61 -2.20
N ILE A 210 -14.27 -7.35 -2.10
CA ILE A 210 -13.89 -6.73 -0.85
C ILE A 210 -15.08 -5.90 -0.36
N TYR A 211 -15.55 -6.17 0.88
CA TYR A 211 -16.36 -5.20 1.60
C TYR A 211 -15.53 -3.93 1.74
N GLY A 212 -15.98 -2.82 1.18
CA GLY A 212 -15.18 -1.59 1.06
C GLY A 212 -14.73 -1.03 2.40
N GLY A 213 -13.58 -0.38 2.41
CA GLY A 213 -13.00 0.21 3.61
C GLY A 213 -13.94 1.23 4.26
N GLN A 214 -14.40 0.93 5.48
CA GLN A 214 -15.08 1.90 6.34
C GLN A 214 -14.07 2.92 6.88
N ALA A 215 -14.48 4.18 7.03
CA ALA A 215 -13.62 5.25 7.59
C ALA A 215 -13.15 4.94 9.02
N ASP A 216 -13.99 4.23 9.77
CA ASP A 216 -13.72 3.77 11.12
C ASP A 216 -14.11 2.29 11.27
N PRO A 217 -13.58 1.53 12.24
CA PRO A 217 -14.00 0.16 12.51
C PRO A 217 -15.39 0.10 13.17
N ASN A 218 -16.39 0.72 12.55
CA ASN A 218 -17.75 0.89 13.02
C ASN A 218 -18.54 -0.44 12.93
N ARG A 219 -18.75 -1.06 14.09
CA ARG A 219 -19.44 -2.35 14.20
C ARG A 219 -20.92 -2.30 13.87
N ASP A 220 -21.61 -1.22 14.26
CA ASP A 220 -23.06 -1.06 14.01
C ASP A 220 -23.31 -0.94 12.51
N PHE A 221 -22.53 -0.10 11.83
CA PHE A 221 -22.62 0.04 10.38
C PHE A 221 -22.36 -1.31 9.68
N ALA A 222 -21.28 -2.00 10.04
CA ALA A 222 -20.93 -3.28 9.44
C ALA A 222 -22.03 -4.33 9.63
N GLN A 223 -22.57 -4.45 10.85
CA GLN A 223 -23.63 -5.43 11.16
C GLN A 223 -24.89 -5.16 10.31
N ARG A 224 -25.37 -3.92 10.31
CA ARG A 224 -26.58 -3.53 9.57
C ARG A 224 -26.41 -3.67 8.06
N ALA A 225 -25.23 -3.32 7.54
CA ALA A 225 -24.91 -3.51 6.13
C ALA A 225 -24.90 -5.00 5.74
N LEU A 226 -24.34 -5.86 6.56
CA LEU A 226 -24.33 -7.31 6.33
C LEU A 226 -25.74 -7.91 6.41
N GLU A 227 -26.58 -7.44 7.35
CA GLU A 227 -28.00 -7.84 7.45
C GLU A 227 -28.78 -7.46 6.20
N ALA A 228 -28.65 -6.22 5.73
CA ALA A 228 -29.33 -5.73 4.53
C ALA A 228 -28.83 -6.38 3.24
N CYS A 229 -27.53 -6.70 3.19
CA CYS A 229 -26.91 -7.37 2.04
C CYS A 229 -27.49 -8.77 1.83
N ASP A 230 -27.68 -9.58 2.87
CA ASP A 230 -28.03 -11.00 2.72
C ASP A 230 -27.13 -11.69 1.65
N CYS A 231 -25.82 -11.32 1.65
CA CYS A 231 -24.84 -11.76 0.67
C CYS A 231 -23.47 -12.10 1.31
N ALA A 232 -23.45 -12.29 2.62
CA ALA A 232 -22.24 -12.46 3.41
C ALA A 232 -21.31 -13.57 2.87
N ALA A 233 -21.85 -14.66 2.36
CA ALA A 233 -21.09 -15.76 1.77
C ALA A 233 -20.31 -15.38 0.49
N GLY A 234 -20.65 -14.27 -0.15
CA GLY A 234 -19.98 -13.78 -1.34
C GLY A 234 -18.94 -12.68 -1.06
N ILE A 235 -18.69 -12.36 0.20
CA ILE A 235 -17.65 -11.42 0.59
C ILE A 235 -16.34 -12.19 0.83
N ASP A 236 -15.32 -11.87 0.07
CA ASP A 236 -14.03 -12.58 0.12
C ASP A 236 -13.03 -11.94 1.07
N VAL A 237 -13.10 -10.61 1.25
CA VAL A 237 -12.22 -9.82 2.13
C VAL A 237 -13.06 -8.76 2.82
N PHE A 238 -12.74 -8.48 4.09
CA PHE A 238 -13.36 -7.39 4.83
C PHE A 238 -12.34 -6.28 5.09
N ALA A 239 -12.62 -5.06 4.63
CA ALA A 239 -11.72 -3.91 4.78
C ALA A 239 -12.29 -2.83 5.70
N TYR A 240 -11.38 -2.09 6.33
CA TYR A 240 -11.64 -0.91 7.16
C TYR A 240 -10.39 -0.03 7.18
N HIS A 241 -10.54 1.22 7.60
CA HIS A 241 -9.44 2.17 7.78
C HIS A 241 -9.13 2.40 9.24
N THR A 242 -7.88 2.80 9.52
CA THR A 242 -7.48 3.17 10.88
C THR A 242 -6.66 4.46 10.87
N TYR A 243 -7.25 5.52 11.40
CA TYR A 243 -6.59 6.80 11.62
C TYR A 243 -6.69 7.21 13.09
N PRO A 244 -5.87 6.63 13.99
CA PRO A 244 -5.98 6.92 15.42
C PRO A 244 -5.79 8.40 15.68
N GLY A 245 -6.84 9.05 16.23
CA GLY A 245 -6.79 10.46 16.59
C GLY A 245 -6.58 11.40 15.41
N TYR A 246 -7.35 11.22 14.33
CA TYR A 246 -7.27 12.05 13.13
C TYR A 246 -7.01 13.53 13.44
N GLY A 247 -5.99 14.12 12.81
CA GLY A 247 -5.54 15.49 13.06
C GLY A 247 -4.57 15.65 14.24
N GLN A 248 -4.22 14.58 14.96
CA GLN A 248 -3.35 14.60 16.13
C GLN A 248 -2.35 13.43 16.11
N ASN A 249 -1.27 13.59 16.90
CA ASN A 249 -0.30 12.53 17.10
C ASN A 249 -0.82 11.52 18.15
N PHE A 250 -1.33 10.38 17.67
CA PHE A 250 -1.73 9.24 18.50
C PHE A 250 -0.93 7.99 18.13
N ASN A 251 -0.66 7.15 19.12
CA ASN A 251 0.00 5.87 18.87
C ASN A 251 -0.84 5.02 17.92
N PRO A 252 -0.23 4.41 16.90
CA PRO A 252 -0.98 3.61 15.92
C PRO A 252 -1.75 2.45 16.57
N GLU A 253 -1.23 1.82 17.62
CA GLU A 253 -1.87 0.69 18.31
C GLU A 253 -3.00 1.11 19.25
N SER A 254 -3.21 2.41 19.49
CA SER A 254 -4.17 2.91 20.50
C SER A 254 -5.62 2.56 20.19
N MET A 255 -5.97 2.30 18.93
CA MET A 255 -7.33 1.91 18.56
C MET A 255 -7.75 0.57 19.17
N ASP A 256 -6.83 -0.37 19.42
CA ASP A 256 -7.14 -1.66 20.01
C ASP A 256 -7.09 -1.68 21.54
N TYR A 257 -6.31 -0.82 22.18
CA TYR A 257 -6.16 -0.82 23.65
C TYR A 257 -6.56 0.48 24.36
N GLY A 258 -6.90 1.51 23.64
CA GLY A 258 -7.06 2.87 24.17
C GLY A 258 -8.47 3.41 24.12
N ALA A 259 -8.62 4.58 23.53
CA ALA A 259 -9.79 5.45 23.64
C ALA A 259 -11.03 4.99 22.87
N TYR A 260 -10.90 4.04 21.95
CA TYR A 260 -11.98 3.67 21.01
C TYR A 260 -12.93 2.59 21.51
N GLY A 261 -12.64 1.93 22.62
CA GLY A 261 -13.57 1.02 23.31
C GLY A 261 -14.14 -0.08 22.42
N THR A 262 -15.45 -0.04 22.17
CA THR A 262 -16.17 -1.03 21.38
C THR A 262 -15.92 -0.91 19.87
N GLU A 263 -15.43 0.21 19.41
CA GLU A 263 -15.11 0.52 18.01
C GLU A 263 -13.66 0.16 17.65
N SER A 264 -13.05 -0.72 18.41
CA SER A 264 -11.71 -1.20 18.08
C SER A 264 -11.70 -2.12 16.84
N PRO A 265 -10.62 -2.10 16.03
CA PRO A 265 -10.46 -3.04 14.94
C PRO A 265 -10.59 -4.51 15.35
N ALA A 266 -10.09 -4.87 16.54
CA ALA A 266 -10.22 -6.24 17.07
C ALA A 266 -11.67 -6.63 17.31
N ASN A 267 -12.50 -5.73 17.84
CA ASN A 267 -13.92 -5.97 18.05
C ASN A 267 -14.69 -6.10 16.74
N LEU A 268 -14.37 -5.28 15.74
CA LEU A 268 -14.95 -5.39 14.39
C LEU A 268 -14.59 -6.75 13.77
N ARG A 269 -13.31 -7.13 13.78
CA ARG A 269 -12.86 -8.42 13.26
C ARG A 269 -13.55 -9.59 13.96
N ASN A 270 -13.77 -9.50 15.27
CA ASN A 270 -14.50 -10.53 16.02
C ASN A 270 -15.96 -10.62 15.59
N LEU A 271 -16.66 -9.48 15.42
CA LEU A 271 -18.04 -9.46 14.91
C LEU A 271 -18.12 -10.17 13.54
N VAL A 272 -17.27 -9.78 12.60
CA VAL A 272 -17.30 -10.27 11.22
C VAL A 272 -16.98 -11.76 11.15
N ARG A 273 -15.96 -12.25 11.88
CA ARG A 273 -15.61 -13.69 11.90
C ARG A 273 -16.73 -14.59 12.42
N HIS A 274 -17.61 -14.06 13.26
CA HIS A 274 -18.74 -14.81 13.83
C HIS A 274 -20.07 -14.49 13.15
N TYR A 275 -20.07 -13.64 12.12
CA TYR A 275 -21.31 -13.32 11.40
C TYR A 275 -21.76 -14.51 10.54
N PRO A 276 -23.07 -14.90 10.59
CA PRO A 276 -23.58 -16.03 9.81
C PRO A 276 -23.34 -15.85 8.30
N GLY A 277 -22.80 -16.88 7.67
CA GLY A 277 -22.47 -16.87 6.24
C GLY A 277 -21.08 -16.34 5.88
N ILE A 278 -20.42 -15.61 6.74
CA ILE A 278 -19.00 -15.25 6.56
C ILE A 278 -18.14 -16.49 6.86
N ARG A 279 -17.14 -16.75 6.04
CA ARG A 279 -16.15 -17.78 6.34
C ARG A 279 -15.26 -17.37 7.53
N SER A 280 -14.96 -18.30 8.44
CA SER A 280 -14.23 -18.00 9.69
C SER A 280 -12.78 -17.54 9.48
N ASP A 281 -12.19 -17.84 8.32
CA ASP A 281 -10.84 -17.48 7.91
C ASP A 281 -10.80 -16.26 6.97
N ILE A 282 -11.88 -15.46 6.92
CA ILE A 282 -11.94 -14.27 6.07
C ILE A 282 -10.74 -13.34 6.32
N PRO A 283 -10.01 -12.94 5.27
CA PRO A 283 -8.94 -11.96 5.39
C PRO A 283 -9.48 -10.58 5.81
N PHE A 284 -8.71 -9.90 6.66
CA PHE A 284 -8.96 -8.51 7.02
C PHE A 284 -7.89 -7.61 6.43
N TRP A 285 -8.33 -6.51 5.85
CA TRP A 285 -7.45 -5.49 5.33
C TRP A 285 -7.71 -4.15 6.02
N ASP A 286 -6.65 -3.55 6.55
CA ASP A 286 -6.61 -2.14 6.90
C ASP A 286 -6.09 -1.44 5.64
N ASP A 287 -7.02 -1.16 4.70
CA ASP A 287 -6.62 -0.78 3.36
C ASP A 287 -6.42 0.73 3.19
N GLU A 288 -6.40 1.44 4.33
CA GLU A 288 -5.99 2.84 4.41
C GLU A 288 -5.52 3.21 5.82
N PHE A 289 -4.25 3.52 5.96
CA PHE A 289 -3.65 3.98 7.21
C PHE A 289 -2.51 4.97 6.92
N ASN A 290 -2.40 6.02 7.74
CA ASN A 290 -1.19 6.84 7.80
C ASN A 290 -1.09 7.59 9.13
N SER A 291 0.06 8.27 9.31
CA SER A 291 0.31 9.30 10.31
C SER A 291 0.92 10.49 9.59
N ILE A 292 0.27 11.64 9.63
CA ILE A 292 0.64 12.78 8.80
C ILE A 292 1.66 13.68 9.51
N PRO A 293 2.75 14.08 8.83
CA PRO A 293 3.75 14.98 9.40
C PRO A 293 3.19 16.32 9.88
N SER A 294 2.21 16.87 9.19
CA SER A 294 1.59 18.16 9.52
C SER A 294 0.52 18.10 10.61
N TRP A 295 0.19 16.93 11.14
CA TRP A 295 -0.71 16.84 12.29
C TRP A 295 -0.09 17.42 13.56
N LYS A 296 -0.94 17.95 14.45
CA LYS A 296 -0.49 18.54 15.71
C LYS A 296 0.35 17.55 16.53
N GLY A 297 1.59 17.93 16.80
CA GLY A 297 2.55 17.11 17.55
C GLY A 297 3.21 16.00 16.71
N SER A 298 3.16 16.08 15.41
CA SER A 298 3.80 15.14 14.47
C SER A 298 4.85 15.83 13.60
N ASP A 299 5.67 15.04 12.92
CA ASP A 299 6.59 15.43 11.86
C ASP A 299 6.97 14.17 11.03
N GLU A 300 7.85 14.31 10.06
CA GLU A 300 8.33 13.18 9.24
C GLU A 300 9.05 12.10 10.05
N SER A 301 9.67 12.46 11.19
CA SER A 301 10.31 11.48 12.07
C SER A 301 9.29 10.63 12.81
N VAL A 302 8.17 11.21 13.21
CA VAL A 302 7.02 10.51 13.81
C VAL A 302 6.39 9.56 12.79
N GLN A 303 6.12 10.05 11.57
CA GLN A 303 5.59 9.23 10.48
C GLN A 303 6.48 8.00 10.21
N ALA A 304 7.79 8.21 10.12
CA ALA A 304 8.76 7.13 9.87
C ALA A 304 8.79 6.06 10.99
N LYS A 305 8.46 6.41 12.23
CA LYS A 305 8.32 5.46 13.34
C LYS A 305 6.97 4.76 13.36
N TYR A 306 5.89 5.47 13.09
CA TYR A 306 4.53 4.95 13.24
C TYR A 306 4.12 4.00 12.12
N ILE A 307 4.55 4.24 10.88
CA ILE A 307 4.23 3.35 9.77
C ILE A 307 4.76 1.93 10.02
N PRO A 308 6.04 1.68 10.34
CA PRO A 308 6.51 0.33 10.68
C PRO A 308 5.79 -0.29 11.88
N ARG A 309 5.47 0.49 12.92
CA ARG A 309 4.75 -0.01 14.10
C ARG A 309 3.39 -0.58 13.70
N MET A 310 2.60 0.16 12.92
CA MET A 310 1.28 -0.30 12.48
C MET A 310 1.37 -1.50 11.53
N LEU A 311 2.29 -1.46 10.57
CA LEU A 311 2.48 -2.56 9.63
C LEU A 311 2.80 -3.87 10.36
N VAL A 312 3.74 -3.85 11.30
CA VAL A 312 4.15 -5.03 12.06
C VAL A 312 3.06 -5.48 13.03
N TYR A 313 2.39 -4.53 13.70
CA TYR A 313 1.28 -4.79 14.61
C TYR A 313 0.12 -5.51 13.90
N ASN A 314 -0.33 -4.96 12.80
CA ASN A 314 -1.40 -5.54 11.98
C ASN A 314 -0.99 -6.89 11.37
N TRP A 315 0.27 -7.01 10.91
CA TRP A 315 0.78 -8.26 10.35
C TRP A 315 0.76 -9.40 11.37
N ALA A 316 1.10 -9.09 12.63
CA ALA A 316 0.99 -10.05 13.73
C ALA A 316 -0.48 -10.44 14.03
N ALA A 317 -1.42 -9.56 13.77
CA ALA A 317 -2.86 -9.81 13.90
C ALA A 317 -3.48 -10.51 12.68
N GLY A 318 -2.69 -10.81 11.64
CA GLY A 318 -3.17 -11.38 10.37
C GLY A 318 -3.96 -10.37 9.53
N VAL A 319 -3.67 -9.08 9.68
CA VAL A 319 -4.29 -7.99 8.92
C VAL A 319 -3.29 -7.44 7.92
N LYS A 320 -3.69 -7.35 6.65
CA LYS A 320 -2.90 -6.70 5.60
C LYS A 320 -3.13 -5.19 5.65
N THR A 321 -2.05 -4.43 5.66
CA THR A 321 -2.14 -2.97 5.76
C THR A 321 -1.62 -2.28 4.50
N PHE A 322 -2.34 -1.25 4.07
CA PHE A 322 -2.00 -0.38 2.96
C PHE A 322 -1.77 1.04 3.48
N VAL A 323 -0.60 1.58 3.19
CA VAL A 323 -0.27 2.95 3.59
C VAL A 323 -0.90 3.94 2.62
N TRP A 324 -1.64 4.89 3.12
CA TRP A 324 -2.14 6.05 2.39
C TRP A 324 -1.14 7.20 2.52
N LEU A 325 -0.48 7.73 1.49
CA LEU A 325 -0.42 7.27 0.12
C LEU A 325 1.00 7.47 -0.42
N LEU A 326 1.30 7.02 -1.67
CA LEU A 326 2.65 7.14 -2.21
C LEU A 326 3.11 8.60 -2.30
N THR A 327 2.26 9.50 -2.81
CA THR A 327 2.58 10.91 -2.93
C THR A 327 1.37 11.79 -2.65
N SER A 328 1.59 12.88 -1.98
CA SER A 328 0.62 13.97 -1.86
C SER A 328 0.95 15.10 -2.85
N ALA A 329 -0.03 15.94 -3.15
CA ALA A 329 0.19 17.06 -4.04
C ALA A 329 0.97 18.20 -3.38
N THR A 330 0.81 18.38 -2.07
CA THR A 330 1.36 19.52 -1.32
C THR A 330 1.82 19.12 0.07
N ASP A 331 3.07 19.42 0.41
CA ASP A 331 3.59 19.25 1.77
C ASP A 331 3.01 20.32 2.72
N GLY A 332 2.89 19.96 4.00
CA GLY A 332 2.48 20.89 5.08
C GLY A 332 0.98 21.19 5.12
N ASN A 333 0.16 20.52 4.32
CA ASN A 333 -1.29 20.62 4.40
C ASN A 333 -1.83 19.47 5.25
N GLU A 334 -2.52 19.77 6.35
CA GLU A 334 -3.07 18.77 7.27
C GLU A 334 -4.05 17.77 6.65
N TYR A 335 -4.56 18.04 5.46
CA TYR A 335 -5.47 17.17 4.70
C TYR A 335 -4.81 16.48 3.49
N ASP A 336 -3.55 16.80 3.16
CA ASP A 336 -2.90 16.30 1.94
C ASP A 336 -1.43 15.92 2.13
N ASP A 337 -0.88 16.04 3.34
CA ASP A 337 0.55 15.79 3.64
C ASP A 337 0.84 14.30 3.96
N PHE A 338 0.16 13.39 3.31
CA PHE A 338 0.27 11.95 3.57
C PHE A 338 1.48 11.27 2.92
N GLY A 339 2.09 11.90 1.90
CA GLY A 339 3.05 11.27 1.01
C GLY A 339 4.21 10.55 1.68
N LEU A 340 4.59 9.40 1.11
CA LEU A 340 5.87 8.75 1.41
C LEU A 340 7.04 9.45 0.72
N ILE A 341 6.74 10.26 -0.30
CA ILE A 341 7.65 11.19 -0.97
C ILE A 341 7.12 12.60 -0.85
N HIS A 342 8.00 13.59 -0.99
CA HIS A 342 7.61 15.00 -0.91
C HIS A 342 6.63 15.39 -2.01
N GLY A 343 5.74 16.34 -1.67
CA GLY A 343 4.68 16.80 -2.55
C GLY A 343 5.18 17.33 -3.88
N LEU A 344 4.59 16.87 -4.98
CA LEU A 344 5.05 17.15 -6.33
C LEU A 344 4.89 18.61 -6.75
N ARG A 345 4.07 19.39 -6.06
CA ARG A 345 4.00 20.86 -6.25
C ARG A 345 5.22 21.59 -5.71
N ASN A 346 5.85 21.02 -4.66
CA ASN A 346 7.00 21.63 -3.99
C ASN A 346 8.31 21.18 -4.63
N VAL A 347 8.34 19.93 -5.14
CA VAL A 347 9.50 19.31 -5.79
C VAL A 347 9.05 18.67 -7.11
N PRO A 348 8.72 19.46 -8.14
CA PRO A 348 7.96 18.97 -9.29
C PRO A 348 8.71 18.01 -10.21
N GLU A 349 10.02 17.87 -10.13
CA GLU A 349 10.80 17.11 -11.13
C GLU A 349 11.59 15.95 -10.56
N ASP A 350 11.81 15.89 -9.24
CA ASP A 350 12.67 14.90 -8.61
C ASP A 350 11.91 13.95 -7.69
N PHE A 351 12.34 12.68 -7.67
CA PHE A 351 11.98 11.76 -6.61
C PHE A 351 12.71 12.19 -5.33
N THR A 352 11.97 12.73 -4.38
CA THR A 352 12.48 13.14 -3.08
C THR A 352 11.78 12.35 -1.98
N PRO A 353 12.34 11.18 -1.56
CA PRO A 353 11.72 10.34 -0.54
C PRO A 353 11.81 11.01 0.83
N ARG A 354 10.76 10.84 1.63
CA ARG A 354 10.79 11.13 3.06
C ARG A 354 11.41 9.97 3.85
N PRO A 355 11.81 10.18 5.10
CA PRO A 355 12.34 9.09 5.94
C PRO A 355 11.42 7.86 6.02
N VAL A 356 10.10 8.07 5.98
CA VAL A 356 9.09 7.00 5.97
C VAL A 356 9.18 6.07 4.75
N PHE A 357 9.62 6.57 3.60
CA PHE A 357 9.82 5.73 2.41
C PHE A 357 10.84 4.63 2.67
N PHE A 358 11.97 4.99 3.29
CA PHE A 358 13.01 4.03 3.64
C PHE A 358 12.58 3.11 4.78
N ALA A 359 11.84 3.64 5.77
CA ALA A 359 11.28 2.82 6.84
C ALA A 359 10.29 1.77 6.30
N LEU A 360 9.46 2.12 5.30
CA LEU A 360 8.60 1.18 4.58
C LEU A 360 9.42 0.15 3.80
N GLN A 361 10.45 0.59 3.05
CA GLN A 361 11.35 -0.31 2.31
C GLN A 361 11.99 -1.35 3.24
N ASN A 362 12.49 -0.90 4.40
CA ASN A 362 13.08 -1.77 5.42
C ASN A 362 12.04 -2.75 5.99
N THR A 363 10.84 -2.27 6.29
CA THR A 363 9.74 -3.10 6.79
C THR A 363 9.34 -4.17 5.78
N ASN A 364 9.19 -3.81 4.51
CA ASN A 364 8.91 -4.74 3.42
C ASN A 364 10.01 -5.79 3.27
N ALA A 365 11.29 -5.39 3.32
CA ALA A 365 12.41 -6.32 3.19
C ALA A 365 12.46 -7.35 4.32
N LEU A 366 12.12 -6.96 5.54
CA LEU A 366 12.23 -7.79 6.73
C LEU A 366 11.01 -8.69 6.96
N PHE A 367 9.79 -8.14 6.83
CA PHE A 367 8.58 -8.80 7.30
C PHE A 367 7.68 -9.35 6.19
N SER A 368 7.85 -8.93 4.94
CA SER A 368 7.17 -9.59 3.82
C SER A 368 7.56 -11.07 3.74
N ASP A 369 6.63 -11.90 3.29
CA ASP A 369 6.81 -13.37 3.22
C ASP A 369 7.05 -14.06 4.58
N THR A 370 6.70 -13.39 5.68
CA THR A 370 6.72 -13.99 7.02
C THR A 370 5.30 -14.25 7.52
N ALA A 371 5.18 -15.11 8.50
CA ALA A 371 3.94 -15.32 9.25
C ALA A 371 4.20 -15.15 10.74
N PHE A 372 3.23 -14.60 11.48
CA PHE A 372 3.28 -14.57 12.93
C PHE A 372 3.35 -16.01 13.48
N ASP A 373 4.33 -16.23 14.35
CA ASP A 373 4.55 -17.53 14.99
C ASP A 373 4.32 -17.42 16.51
N PRO A 374 3.15 -17.85 17.02
CA PRO A 374 2.84 -17.76 18.44
C PRO A 374 3.69 -18.68 19.32
N SER A 375 4.47 -19.59 18.73
CA SER A 375 5.42 -20.44 19.49
C SER A 375 6.67 -19.69 19.91
N ILE A 376 7.03 -18.60 19.21
CA ILE A 376 8.14 -17.72 19.58
C ILE A 376 7.71 -16.92 20.80
N LYS A 377 8.43 -17.06 21.91
CA LYS A 377 8.18 -16.32 23.14
C LYS A 377 9.23 -15.25 23.34
N ILE A 378 8.76 -14.09 23.75
CA ILE A 378 9.61 -12.92 23.99
C ILE A 378 9.24 -12.38 25.36
N GLU A 379 10.16 -12.47 26.30
CA GLU A 379 10.05 -11.83 27.59
C GLU A 379 10.88 -10.55 27.58
N GLY A 380 10.22 -9.45 27.84
CA GLY A 380 10.80 -8.11 27.80
C GLY A 380 10.74 -7.39 29.14
N PRO A 381 10.75 -6.05 29.15
CA PRO A 381 10.74 -5.23 30.34
C PRO A 381 9.61 -5.58 31.30
N GLY A 382 9.95 -5.87 32.55
CA GLY A 382 8.97 -6.10 33.62
C GLY A 382 8.26 -4.80 34.06
N ILE A 383 7.21 -4.95 34.89
CA ILE A 383 6.39 -3.83 35.41
C ILE A 383 7.22 -2.66 35.99
N PRO A 384 8.32 -2.88 36.75
CA PRO A 384 9.14 -1.77 37.22
C PRO A 384 9.81 -0.96 36.10
N ALA A 385 10.24 -1.63 35.02
CA ALA A 385 10.81 -0.96 33.85
C ALA A 385 9.72 -0.19 33.09
N LEU A 386 8.54 -0.79 32.86
CA LEU A 386 7.40 -0.12 32.24
C LEU A 386 6.95 1.14 33.02
N ARG A 387 7.03 1.13 34.36
CA ARG A 387 6.76 2.32 35.18
C ARG A 387 7.80 3.42 34.95
N ARG A 388 9.08 3.08 34.80
CA ARG A 388 10.12 4.05 34.42
C ARG A 388 9.89 4.61 33.00
N MET A 389 9.31 3.79 32.11
CA MET A 389 8.96 4.14 30.75
C MET A 389 7.58 4.82 30.63
N SER A 390 7.08 5.44 31.70
CA SER A 390 5.77 6.15 31.74
C SER A 390 4.54 5.25 31.59
N GLY A 391 4.66 3.93 31.83
CA GLY A 391 3.54 2.98 31.81
C GLY A 391 3.03 2.58 30.44
N PHE A 392 3.76 2.92 29.37
CA PHE A 392 3.40 2.48 28.01
C PHE A 392 3.60 0.96 27.82
N PRO A 393 2.76 0.30 26.99
CA PRO A 393 2.89 -1.12 26.73
C PRO A 393 4.17 -1.43 25.96
N PHE A 394 4.76 -2.61 26.24
CA PHE A 394 5.81 -3.20 25.45
C PHE A 394 5.18 -4.17 24.45
N PHE A 395 5.41 -3.93 23.18
CA PHE A 395 5.00 -4.80 22.10
C PHE A 395 6.16 -5.65 21.62
N ALA A 396 5.91 -6.95 21.42
CA ALA A 396 6.91 -7.87 20.90
C ALA A 396 6.22 -9.02 20.15
N TYR A 397 6.68 -9.30 18.93
CA TYR A 397 6.11 -10.29 18.03
C TYR A 397 7.19 -11.11 17.35
N GLY A 398 7.01 -12.42 17.33
CA GLY A 398 7.88 -13.34 16.60
C GLY A 398 7.26 -13.73 15.26
N PHE A 399 8.07 -13.71 14.22
CA PHE A 399 7.67 -14.11 12.87
C PHE A 399 8.60 -15.18 12.34
N ARG A 400 8.07 -16.03 11.45
CA ARG A 400 8.83 -17.04 10.73
C ARG A 400 8.71 -16.83 9.23
N ALA A 401 9.85 -16.68 8.59
CA ALA A 401 9.94 -16.61 7.13
C ALA A 401 9.72 -18.00 6.50
N LYS A 402 9.37 -18.05 5.21
CA LYS A 402 9.15 -19.31 4.47
C LYS A 402 10.36 -20.26 4.46
N ASN A 403 11.56 -19.72 4.59
CA ASN A 403 12.81 -20.51 4.69
C ASN A 403 13.09 -21.03 6.11
N GLY A 404 12.16 -20.84 7.05
CA GLY A 404 12.26 -21.29 8.45
C GLY A 404 13.04 -20.36 9.38
N LYS A 405 13.68 -19.29 8.87
CA LYS A 405 14.37 -18.30 9.69
C LYS A 405 13.37 -17.44 10.46
N SER A 406 13.75 -17.03 11.67
CA SER A 406 12.93 -16.18 12.53
C SER A 406 13.42 -14.76 12.56
N ILE A 407 12.46 -13.84 12.76
CA ILE A 407 12.70 -12.45 13.12
C ILE A 407 11.76 -12.07 14.26
N VAL A 408 12.27 -11.36 15.24
CA VAL A 408 11.52 -10.81 16.38
C VAL A 408 11.48 -9.30 16.24
N ALA A 409 10.30 -8.72 16.23
CA ALA A 409 10.09 -7.27 16.26
C ALA A 409 9.64 -6.85 17.66
N TYR A 410 10.12 -5.70 18.15
CA TYR A 410 9.70 -5.18 19.44
C TYR A 410 9.86 -3.65 19.52
N TRP A 411 9.02 -3.03 20.34
CA TRP A 411 9.06 -1.58 20.62
C TRP A 411 8.28 -1.22 21.88
N MET A 412 8.45 0.01 22.33
CA MET A 412 7.59 0.60 23.34
C MET A 412 6.47 1.38 22.67
N GLY A 413 5.22 1.11 23.04
CA GLY A 413 4.01 1.81 22.54
C GLY A 413 3.86 3.23 23.12
N ALA A 414 4.95 4.01 23.13
CA ALA A 414 4.95 5.39 23.57
C ALA A 414 4.62 6.33 22.42
N HIS A 415 4.17 7.54 22.77
CA HIS A 415 4.11 8.64 21.81
C HIS A 415 5.49 8.97 21.29
N SER A 416 5.61 9.12 19.99
CA SER A 416 6.81 9.66 19.36
C SER A 416 6.71 11.18 19.30
N GLU A 417 7.75 11.87 19.74
CA GLU A 417 7.83 13.33 19.70
C GLU A 417 8.54 13.80 18.44
N PRO A 418 8.14 14.93 17.84
CA PRO A 418 8.82 15.52 16.68
C PRO A 418 10.33 15.70 16.89
N GLY A 419 11.12 15.36 15.88
CA GLY A 419 12.59 15.48 15.94
C GLY A 419 13.24 14.65 17.05
N ASN A 420 12.51 13.73 17.67
CA ASN A 420 12.97 13.03 18.86
C ASN A 420 14.03 11.96 18.53
N THR A 421 15.21 12.19 19.08
CA THR A 421 16.31 11.23 19.15
C THR A 421 16.53 10.73 20.57
N SER A 422 15.47 10.56 21.35
CA SER A 422 15.59 10.07 22.73
C SER A 422 16.47 8.83 22.79
N PRO A 423 17.42 8.80 23.72
CA PRO A 423 18.29 7.64 23.87
C PRO A 423 17.43 6.40 24.20
N PRO A 424 17.79 5.22 23.71
CA PRO A 424 17.08 4.01 24.05
C PRO A 424 17.18 3.70 25.55
N PHE A 425 16.14 3.08 26.08
CA PHE A 425 16.26 2.32 27.31
C PHE A 425 16.97 1.01 27.01
N TYR A 426 17.65 0.45 28.01
CA TYR A 426 18.31 -0.84 27.88
C TYR A 426 17.70 -1.82 28.86
N GLU A 427 17.22 -2.94 28.35
CA GLU A 427 16.51 -3.95 29.13
C GLU A 427 16.96 -5.36 28.75
N SER A 428 16.74 -6.31 29.66
CA SER A 428 16.98 -7.71 29.36
C SER A 428 15.83 -8.28 28.51
N LEU A 429 16.16 -8.97 27.43
CA LEU A 429 15.21 -9.71 26.61
C LEU A 429 15.55 -11.19 26.63
N THR A 430 14.55 -12.04 26.84
CA THR A 430 14.65 -13.48 26.66
C THR A 430 13.85 -13.90 25.45
N LEU A 431 14.47 -14.62 24.53
CA LEU A 431 13.87 -15.10 23.29
C LEU A 431 13.84 -16.62 23.30
N GLU A 432 12.67 -17.23 23.08
CA GLU A 432 12.51 -18.67 23.02
C GLU A 432 11.95 -19.12 21.67
N ASN A 433 12.36 -20.29 21.22
CA ASN A 433 11.94 -20.95 19.99
C ASN A 433 12.27 -20.17 18.70
N THR A 434 13.28 -19.31 18.73
CA THR A 434 13.67 -18.49 17.57
C THR A 434 14.63 -19.22 16.63
N GLY A 435 15.52 -20.08 17.15
CA GLY A 435 16.62 -20.66 16.36
C GLY A 435 17.69 -19.64 15.95
N ILE A 436 17.74 -18.48 16.59
CA ILE A 436 18.76 -17.46 16.36
C ILE A 436 20.04 -17.89 17.09
N GLU A 437 21.12 -18.11 16.34
CA GLU A 437 22.42 -18.49 16.89
C GLU A 437 23.30 -17.27 17.07
N ARG A 438 23.41 -16.42 16.07
CA ARG A 438 24.19 -15.18 16.06
C ARG A 438 23.25 -13.99 15.92
N PRO A 439 22.84 -13.38 17.05
CA PRO A 439 21.84 -12.33 17.00
C PRO A 439 22.40 -11.04 16.40
N ALA A 440 21.61 -10.41 15.54
CA ALA A 440 21.83 -9.07 15.03
C ALA A 440 20.66 -8.16 15.42
N LEU A 441 20.98 -6.96 15.91
CA LEU A 441 20.04 -5.88 16.13
C LEU A 441 19.81 -5.12 14.84
N ILE A 442 18.55 -4.84 14.56
CA ILE A 442 18.11 -4.14 13.37
C ILE A 442 17.27 -2.95 13.81
N ASP A 443 17.63 -1.75 13.41
CA ASP A 443 16.79 -0.56 13.53
C ASP A 443 15.98 -0.42 12.22
N VAL A 444 14.66 -0.64 12.30
CA VAL A 444 13.80 -0.68 11.11
C VAL A 444 13.67 0.70 10.45
N VAL A 445 13.76 1.78 11.22
CA VAL A 445 13.64 3.14 10.68
C VAL A 445 14.90 3.56 9.93
N SER A 446 16.07 3.43 10.56
CA SER A 446 17.35 3.80 9.92
C SER A 446 17.88 2.74 8.96
N GLY A 447 17.45 1.50 9.11
CA GLY A 447 17.97 0.36 8.37
C GLY A 447 19.30 -0.19 8.91
N GLU A 448 19.89 0.40 9.95
CA GLU A 448 21.16 -0.06 10.52
C GLU A 448 21.06 -1.47 11.11
N ILE A 449 22.11 -2.26 10.89
CA ILE A 449 22.27 -3.60 11.43
C ILE A 449 23.56 -3.65 12.25
N ARG A 450 23.47 -4.22 13.45
CA ARG A 450 24.62 -4.37 14.35
C ARG A 450 24.63 -5.76 14.97
N PRO A 451 25.81 -6.42 15.13
CA PRO A 451 25.88 -7.68 15.85
C PRO A 451 25.51 -7.48 17.32
N LEU A 452 24.88 -8.48 17.89
CA LEU A 452 24.63 -8.61 19.32
C LEU A 452 25.32 -9.84 19.88
N GLU A 453 25.49 -9.87 21.18
CA GLU A 453 26.02 -11.02 21.88
C GLU A 453 25.01 -11.54 22.90
N TRP A 454 24.84 -12.84 22.93
CA TRP A 454 24.09 -13.49 24.01
C TRP A 454 24.79 -13.29 25.36
N LYS A 455 24.00 -13.17 26.41
CA LYS A 455 24.53 -13.20 27.78
C LYS A 455 25.43 -14.43 27.96
N LYS A 456 26.61 -14.24 28.53
CA LYS A 456 27.58 -15.32 28.76
C LYS A 456 26.92 -16.54 29.43
N GLY A 457 27.04 -17.69 28.80
CA GLY A 457 26.48 -18.95 29.27
C GLY A 457 25.01 -19.17 28.90
N THR A 458 24.42 -18.31 28.05
CA THR A 458 23.06 -18.49 27.48
C THR A 458 23.13 -18.41 25.96
N THR A 459 22.04 -18.83 25.31
CA THR A 459 21.86 -18.78 23.85
C THR A 459 20.52 -18.09 23.47
N ASN A 460 19.90 -17.42 24.44
CA ASN A 460 18.56 -16.84 24.25
C ASN A 460 18.30 -15.59 25.11
N VAL A 461 19.29 -15.10 25.87
CA VAL A 461 19.16 -13.92 26.72
C VAL A 461 20.10 -12.81 26.24
N LEU A 462 19.52 -11.63 26.00
CA LEU A 462 20.24 -10.38 25.78
C LEU A 462 20.17 -9.56 27.06
N GLU A 463 21.30 -9.23 27.70
CA GLU A 463 21.29 -8.50 28.98
C GLU A 463 20.96 -7.03 28.84
N SER A 464 21.24 -6.44 27.68
CA SER A 464 21.16 -5.00 27.49
C SER A 464 20.72 -4.71 26.03
N ALA A 465 19.49 -5.11 25.69
CA ALA A 465 18.89 -4.79 24.42
C ALA A 465 18.29 -3.37 24.46
N PRO A 466 18.50 -2.52 23.45
CA PRO A 466 17.85 -1.21 23.40
C PRO A 466 16.35 -1.38 23.19
N VAL A 467 15.55 -0.51 23.81
CA VAL A 467 14.10 -0.40 23.60
C VAL A 467 13.78 1.04 23.25
N ARG A 468 13.04 1.26 22.19
CA ARG A 468 12.65 2.56 21.66
C ARG A 468 11.15 2.63 21.36
N ASP A 469 10.67 3.82 21.02
CA ASP A 469 9.32 4.11 20.48
C ASP A 469 9.22 3.82 18.96
N SER A 470 10.29 3.29 18.37
CA SER A 470 10.34 2.79 16.98
C SER A 470 10.57 1.28 16.97
N VAL A 471 10.21 0.63 15.88
CA VAL A 471 10.42 -0.81 15.73
C VAL A 471 11.90 -1.12 15.67
N LEU A 472 12.33 -1.96 16.60
CA LEU A 472 13.61 -2.68 16.56
C LEU A 472 13.33 -4.15 16.27
N ALA A 473 14.29 -4.82 15.63
CA ALA A 473 14.15 -6.24 15.39
C ALA A 473 15.45 -6.99 15.75
N ILE A 474 15.30 -8.30 16.01
CA ILE A 474 16.41 -9.23 16.22
C ILE A 474 16.21 -10.40 15.29
N ALA A 475 17.25 -10.73 14.52
CA ALA A 475 17.29 -11.89 13.65
C ALA A 475 18.70 -12.52 13.70
N ASP A 476 18.83 -13.73 13.16
CA ASP A 476 20.15 -14.32 12.94
C ASP A 476 20.92 -13.56 11.87
N GLU A 477 22.24 -13.43 11.98
CA GLU A 477 23.09 -12.77 10.97
C GLU A 477 22.85 -13.31 9.56
N SER A 478 22.48 -14.59 9.43
CA SER A 478 22.15 -15.22 8.14
C SER A 478 20.78 -14.85 7.60
N TYR A 479 19.97 -14.06 8.32
CA TYR A 479 18.63 -13.67 7.89
C TYR A 479 18.64 -12.89 6.57
N PHE A 480 19.69 -12.12 6.31
CA PHE A 480 19.80 -11.21 5.17
C PHE A 480 20.36 -11.87 3.89
N ASP A 481 20.38 -13.18 3.84
CA ASP A 481 20.90 -13.93 2.69
C ASP A 481 19.88 -13.99 1.55
N TRP A 482 19.76 -12.90 0.79
CA TRP A 482 19.01 -12.83 -0.46
C TRP A 482 19.74 -12.05 -1.54
N ASN A 483 19.47 -12.38 -2.80
CA ASN A 483 20.14 -11.78 -3.94
C ASN A 483 19.76 -10.30 -4.12
N LEU A 484 20.75 -9.44 -4.29
CA LEU A 484 20.55 -8.02 -4.55
C LEU A 484 20.35 -7.77 -6.04
N LEU A 485 19.11 -7.51 -6.45
CA LEU A 485 18.79 -7.08 -7.81
C LEU A 485 19.17 -5.60 -8.00
N PRO A 486 19.50 -5.17 -9.24
CA PRO A 486 19.71 -3.75 -9.52
C PRO A 486 18.42 -2.96 -9.31
N GLU A 487 18.55 -1.67 -9.09
CA GLU A 487 17.39 -0.77 -9.03
C GLU A 487 16.79 -0.55 -10.43
N ALA A 488 15.47 -0.33 -10.46
CA ALA A 488 14.78 -0.04 -11.71
C ALA A 488 15.27 1.27 -12.32
N PRO A 489 15.54 1.32 -13.64
CA PRO A 489 15.71 2.59 -14.33
C PRO A 489 14.43 3.44 -14.20
N SER A 490 14.58 4.76 -14.26
CA SER A 490 13.46 5.68 -14.15
C SER A 490 13.55 6.81 -15.17
N SER A 491 12.59 7.72 -15.18
CA SER A 491 12.56 8.86 -16.11
C SER A 491 12.69 8.43 -17.57
N LEU A 492 12.12 7.29 -17.96
CA LEU A 492 12.10 6.92 -19.36
C LEU A 492 11.25 7.91 -20.14
N HIS A 493 11.86 8.56 -21.11
CA HIS A 493 11.22 9.46 -22.07
C HIS A 493 11.44 8.97 -23.48
N ALA A 494 10.48 9.24 -24.35
CA ALA A 494 10.56 8.92 -25.77
C ALA A 494 10.27 10.18 -26.60
N GLN A 495 11.15 10.49 -27.53
CA GLN A 495 10.99 11.60 -28.44
C GLN A 495 11.05 11.11 -29.88
N ARG A 496 10.00 11.41 -30.66
CA ARG A 496 9.98 11.12 -32.09
C ARG A 496 10.95 12.05 -32.83
N GLY A 497 11.78 11.45 -33.69
CA GLY A 497 12.67 12.13 -34.60
C GLY A 497 12.43 11.76 -36.06
N THR A 498 13.20 12.33 -36.98
CA THR A 498 13.13 12.01 -38.41
C THR A 498 13.65 10.61 -38.74
N GLU A 499 14.52 10.06 -37.90
CA GLU A 499 15.20 8.76 -38.11
C GLU A 499 14.72 7.67 -37.13
N GLY A 500 13.62 7.89 -36.40
CA GLY A 500 13.10 6.95 -35.43
C GLY A 500 12.73 7.58 -34.10
N VAL A 501 12.73 6.78 -33.04
CA VAL A 501 12.40 7.19 -31.69
C VAL A 501 13.67 7.23 -30.84
N LYS A 502 13.98 8.39 -30.27
CA LYS A 502 15.03 8.55 -29.26
C LYS A 502 14.45 8.30 -27.88
N LEU A 503 15.07 7.38 -27.13
CA LEU A 503 14.75 7.07 -25.74
C LEU A 503 15.84 7.64 -24.84
N THR A 504 15.46 8.13 -23.66
CA THR A 504 16.39 8.54 -22.59
C THR A 504 15.86 8.07 -21.25
N TRP A 505 16.75 7.73 -20.29
CA TRP A 505 16.38 7.27 -18.96
C TRP A 505 17.48 7.55 -17.93
N ALA A 506 17.15 7.43 -16.64
CA ALA A 506 18.10 7.46 -15.55
C ALA A 506 18.41 6.03 -15.06
N VAL A 507 19.67 5.79 -14.70
CA VAL A 507 20.16 4.55 -14.09
C VAL A 507 20.42 4.81 -12.61
N HIS A 508 20.13 3.80 -11.75
CA HIS A 508 20.23 3.90 -10.30
C HIS A 508 21.17 2.83 -9.71
N GLY A 509 21.07 2.62 -8.38
CA GLY A 509 21.94 1.74 -7.62
C GLY A 509 21.76 0.23 -7.87
N GLY A 510 22.39 -0.59 -7.01
CA GLY A 510 22.33 -2.06 -7.10
C GLY A 510 23.31 -2.66 -8.11
N ASN A 511 24.37 -1.93 -8.48
CA ASN A 511 25.45 -2.38 -9.36
C ASN A 511 24.96 -2.99 -10.69
N PRO A 512 24.18 -2.26 -11.48
CA PRO A 512 23.79 -2.74 -12.80
C PRO A 512 25.01 -2.91 -13.69
N THR A 513 25.00 -3.96 -14.51
CA THR A 513 26.04 -4.22 -15.52
C THR A 513 25.53 -3.92 -16.92
N GLN A 514 24.21 -4.04 -17.14
CA GLN A 514 23.57 -3.83 -18.43
C GLN A 514 22.18 -3.19 -18.25
N THR A 515 21.66 -2.61 -19.35
CA THR A 515 20.27 -2.15 -19.49
C THR A 515 19.61 -2.80 -20.69
N ALA A 516 18.48 -3.46 -20.49
CA ALA A 516 17.64 -4.01 -21.56
C ALA A 516 16.58 -2.98 -21.98
N VAL A 517 16.46 -2.78 -23.30
CA VAL A 517 15.41 -1.97 -23.91
C VAL A 517 14.40 -2.91 -24.57
N GLU A 518 13.13 -2.74 -24.22
CA GLU A 518 12.02 -3.52 -24.76
C GLU A 518 11.03 -2.61 -25.49
N ARG A 519 10.47 -3.15 -26.58
CA ARG A 519 9.49 -2.49 -27.45
C ARG A 519 8.26 -3.37 -27.62
N ARG A 520 7.08 -2.74 -27.69
CA ARG A 520 5.81 -3.34 -28.06
C ARG A 520 5.16 -2.51 -29.16
N ILE A 521 4.65 -3.13 -30.20
CA ILE A 521 3.92 -2.48 -31.30
C ILE A 521 2.43 -2.81 -31.13
N GLY A 522 1.60 -1.78 -31.01
CA GLY A 522 0.17 -1.93 -30.71
C GLY A 522 -0.07 -2.75 -29.46
N GLU A 523 -0.98 -3.73 -29.53
CA GLU A 523 -1.28 -4.68 -28.46
C GLU A 523 -0.48 -6.01 -28.57
N GLY A 524 0.60 -6.01 -29.35
CA GLY A 524 1.49 -7.17 -29.48
C GLY A 524 2.31 -7.47 -28.21
N SER A 525 3.16 -8.49 -28.28
CA SER A 525 4.04 -8.86 -27.18
C SER A 525 5.23 -7.91 -27.03
N TRP A 526 5.73 -7.76 -25.81
CA TRP A 526 6.98 -7.08 -25.54
C TRP A 526 8.17 -7.86 -26.14
N GLN A 527 9.06 -7.16 -26.81
CA GLN A 527 10.26 -7.72 -27.41
C GLN A 527 11.48 -6.95 -26.92
N ARG A 528 12.50 -7.67 -26.44
CA ARG A 528 13.80 -7.06 -26.15
C ARG A 528 14.48 -6.74 -27.47
N ILE A 529 14.63 -5.45 -27.75
CA ILE A 529 15.22 -4.95 -29.01
C ILE A 529 16.70 -4.63 -28.87
N LYS A 530 17.16 -4.36 -27.64
CA LYS A 530 18.57 -4.05 -27.36
C LYS A 530 18.94 -4.37 -25.92
N THR A 531 20.20 -4.75 -25.73
CA THR A 531 20.90 -4.75 -24.44
C THR A 531 22.12 -3.87 -24.55
N LEU A 532 22.28 -2.96 -23.63
CA LEU A 532 23.32 -1.92 -23.61
C LEU A 532 24.16 -2.04 -22.32
N PRO A 533 25.39 -1.51 -22.28
CA PRO A 533 26.11 -1.35 -21.02
C PRO A 533 25.30 -0.48 -20.03
N ALA A 534 25.45 -0.74 -18.72
CA ALA A 534 24.72 0.02 -17.70
C ALA A 534 25.00 1.54 -17.72
N THR A 535 26.12 1.97 -18.29
CA THR A 535 26.47 3.40 -18.46
C THR A 535 25.66 4.11 -19.54
N ALA A 536 24.91 3.35 -20.38
CA ALA A 536 24.07 3.93 -21.42
C ALA A 536 22.77 4.49 -20.81
N THR A 537 22.50 5.75 -21.07
CA THR A 537 21.29 6.47 -20.64
C THR A 537 20.40 6.87 -21.80
N GLU A 538 20.74 6.46 -23.02
CA GLU A 538 19.96 6.72 -24.22
C GLU A 538 20.07 5.60 -25.26
N PHE A 539 19.06 5.52 -26.13
CA PHE A 539 19.02 4.61 -27.27
C PHE A 539 18.15 5.18 -28.37
N ALA A 540 18.55 5.00 -29.64
CA ALA A 540 17.74 5.36 -30.79
C ALA A 540 17.21 4.11 -31.50
N ASP A 541 15.89 3.97 -31.58
CA ASP A 541 15.21 2.91 -32.32
C ASP A 541 14.82 3.41 -33.73
N ALA A 542 15.57 3.00 -34.72
CA ALA A 542 15.32 3.34 -36.13
C ALA A 542 14.31 2.41 -36.82
N GLN A 543 13.88 1.34 -36.15
CA GLN A 543 13.03 0.28 -36.76
C GLN A 543 11.56 0.40 -36.35
N THR A 544 10.98 1.59 -36.44
CA THR A 544 9.57 1.80 -36.11
C THR A 544 8.74 1.90 -37.41
N GLY A 545 7.68 1.08 -37.52
CA GLY A 545 6.77 1.12 -38.66
C GLY A 545 5.90 2.39 -38.63
N ARG A 546 5.69 3.06 -39.76
CA ARG A 546 4.83 4.24 -39.85
C ARG A 546 3.38 3.91 -39.51
N GLY A 547 2.74 4.76 -38.67
CA GLY A 547 1.33 4.68 -38.32
C GLY A 547 0.99 3.68 -37.21
N ALA A 548 1.99 3.14 -36.49
CA ALA A 548 1.77 2.26 -35.36
C ALA A 548 1.99 2.99 -34.04
N LEU A 549 1.16 2.68 -33.04
CA LEU A 549 1.42 3.03 -31.64
C LEU A 549 2.53 2.13 -31.12
N VAL A 550 3.63 2.70 -30.66
CA VAL A 550 4.79 1.96 -30.16
C VAL A 550 5.02 2.29 -28.69
N SER A 551 5.15 1.28 -27.87
CA SER A 551 5.45 1.41 -26.45
C SER A 551 6.88 0.95 -26.15
N TYR A 552 7.54 1.59 -25.18
CA TYR A 552 8.89 1.25 -24.73
C TYR A 552 8.94 1.17 -23.21
N ARG A 553 9.82 0.28 -22.72
CA ARG A 553 10.24 0.17 -21.33
C ARG A 553 11.68 -0.28 -21.24
N VAL A 554 12.33 -0.03 -20.12
CA VAL A 554 13.71 -0.45 -19.87
C VAL A 554 13.83 -1.12 -18.50
N ARG A 555 14.83 -1.97 -18.30
CA ARG A 555 15.22 -2.50 -17.01
C ARG A 555 16.72 -2.73 -16.92
N ALA A 556 17.25 -2.66 -15.72
CA ALA A 556 18.65 -2.92 -15.44
C ALA A 556 18.89 -4.43 -15.15
N LEU A 557 20.09 -4.91 -15.42
CA LEU A 557 20.52 -6.28 -15.18
C LEU A 557 21.85 -6.30 -14.43
N ASN A 558 22.03 -7.31 -13.57
CA ASN A 558 23.32 -7.69 -12.99
C ASN A 558 23.40 -9.22 -12.86
N ASN A 559 24.44 -9.73 -12.18
CA ASN A 559 24.62 -11.18 -12.00
C ASN A 559 23.55 -11.82 -11.10
N ALA A 560 22.87 -11.06 -10.25
CA ALA A 560 21.78 -11.54 -9.40
C ALA A 560 20.44 -11.66 -10.17
N GLY A 561 20.29 -10.95 -11.28
CA GLY A 561 19.09 -10.97 -12.11
C GLY A 561 18.71 -9.62 -12.72
N GLU A 562 17.43 -9.45 -12.98
CA GLU A 562 16.83 -8.29 -13.64
C GLU A 562 16.08 -7.43 -12.63
N SER A 563 16.16 -6.09 -12.78
CA SER A 563 15.39 -5.14 -11.98
C SER A 563 13.89 -5.20 -12.31
N ALA A 564 13.09 -4.48 -11.54
CA ALA A 564 11.79 -4.00 -12.01
C ALA A 564 11.93 -3.19 -13.31
N TYR A 565 10.82 -3.06 -14.06
CA TYR A 565 10.77 -2.21 -15.25
C TYR A 565 10.65 -0.73 -14.86
N SER A 566 11.11 0.14 -15.76
CA SER A 566 10.81 1.57 -15.73
C SER A 566 9.32 1.85 -15.96
N ASN A 567 8.94 3.12 -15.94
CA ASN A 567 7.69 3.57 -16.55
C ASN A 567 7.64 3.16 -18.03
N VAL A 568 6.43 2.97 -18.55
CA VAL A 568 6.17 2.76 -19.98
C VAL A 568 5.95 4.09 -20.67
N VAL A 569 6.55 4.30 -21.82
CA VAL A 569 6.28 5.45 -22.69
C VAL A 569 5.67 4.99 -24.01
N ARG A 570 4.76 5.80 -24.56
CA ARG A 570 4.07 5.55 -25.84
C ARG A 570 4.39 6.65 -26.83
N VAL A 571 4.58 6.26 -28.07
CA VAL A 571 4.81 7.16 -29.20
C VAL A 571 3.97 6.71 -30.39
N GLU A 572 3.17 7.62 -30.96
CA GLU A 572 2.56 7.41 -32.27
C GLU A 572 3.59 7.74 -33.35
N TYR A 573 3.82 6.81 -34.24
CA TYR A 573 4.86 6.94 -35.27
C TYR A 573 4.31 7.29 -36.65
#